data_90b33869ad6dd3c6b12a42544e941b30
#
_entry.id   90b33869ad6dd3c6b12a42544e941b30
#
_cell.length_a   1.000
_cell.length_b   1.000
_cell.length_c   1.000
_cell.angle_alpha   90.00
_cell.angle_beta   90.00
_cell.angle_gamma   90.00
#
_symmetry.space_group_name_H-M   'P 1'
#
loop_
_entity.id
_entity.type
_entity.pdbx_description
1 polymer ?
#
loop_
_entity_poly.entity_id
_entity_poly.type
_entity_poly.pdbx_seq_one_letter_code
_entity_poly.pdbx_strand_id
1 'polypeptide(L)'
;MTLSPLKKLAIVLSTIFFLQGCIVAALGGGAAAAKVGTDPRTAGTQVDDETLEFKVENAVEKDAQIKNEGRINAVSYNGRVLLIGQVPNSGVKDTAADLAKGVEGVNDIYNELTIGPKISFAQISKDSWITTQVKSKMLVDGRVKATDVKVISENGEVFLLGTVTYAQADAAADIASKISGVKKVIKVFKYLN
;
A
#
# COMPACT_ATOMS: atom_id res chain seq x y z
N MET A 1 31.01 31.56 20.47
CA MET A 1 29.92 32.47 20.02
C MET A 1 28.60 31.83 20.37
N THR A 2 27.99 32.19 21.51
CA THR A 2 26.71 31.62 21.95
C THR A 2 25.58 32.37 21.26
N LEU A 3 24.78 31.67 20.44
CA LEU A 3 23.58 32.25 19.83
C LEU A 3 22.63 32.73 20.94
N SER A 4 22.10 33.94 20.78
CA SER A 4 21.11 34.50 21.70
C SER A 4 19.86 33.59 21.79
N PRO A 5 19.17 33.54 22.94
CA PRO A 5 18.02 32.65 23.14
C PRO A 5 16.90 32.88 22.11
N LEU A 6 16.79 34.12 21.61
CA LEU A 6 15.83 34.48 20.55
C LEU A 6 16.14 33.81 19.21
N LYS A 7 17.43 33.69 18.84
CA LYS A 7 17.85 32.98 17.61
C LYS A 7 17.69 31.47 17.72
N LYS A 8 17.90 30.90 18.91
CA LYS A 8 17.63 29.47 19.18
C LYS A 8 16.15 29.17 19.08
N LEU A 9 15.28 30.05 19.61
CA LEU A 9 13.84 29.91 19.50
C LEU A 9 13.35 30.02 18.05
N ALA A 10 13.90 30.93 17.26
CA ALA A 10 13.55 31.08 15.83
C ALA A 10 13.96 29.86 15.00
N ILE A 11 15.11 29.22 15.29
CA ILE A 11 15.56 28.00 14.61
C ILE A 11 14.66 26.81 14.97
N VAL A 12 14.26 26.67 16.24
CA VAL A 12 13.33 25.62 16.69
C VAL A 12 11.94 25.80 16.09
N LEU A 13 11.42 27.02 16.03
CA LEU A 13 10.14 27.30 15.35
C LEU A 13 10.22 27.02 13.85
N SER A 14 11.33 27.35 13.18
CA SER A 14 11.52 27.07 11.74
C SER A 14 11.56 25.56 11.44
N THR A 15 12.20 24.76 12.29
CA THR A 15 12.22 23.30 12.11
C THR A 15 10.86 22.64 12.32
N ILE A 16 10.02 23.18 13.22
CA ILE A 16 8.66 22.68 13.43
C ILE A 16 7.77 22.93 12.19
N PHE A 17 7.96 24.07 11.51
CA PHE A 17 7.22 24.38 10.26
C PHE A 17 7.58 23.45 9.10
N PHE A 18 8.81 22.94 9.03
CA PHE A 18 9.21 21.97 7.98
C PHE A 18 8.69 20.55 8.22
N LEU A 19 8.39 20.17 9.48
CA LEU A 19 7.78 18.85 9.79
C LEU A 19 6.27 18.79 9.53
N GLN A 20 5.59 19.91 9.38
CA GLN A 20 4.15 19.95 9.15
C GLN A 20 3.74 19.76 7.68
N GLY A 21 4.70 19.71 6.76
CA GLY A 21 4.46 19.57 5.32
C GLY A 21 3.68 18.30 4.92
N CYS A 22 3.78 17.23 5.71
CA CYS A 22 3.06 15.99 5.42
C CYS A 22 1.60 15.98 5.90
N ILE A 23 1.27 16.74 6.96
CA ILE A 23 -0.10 16.76 7.53
C ILE A 23 -0.98 17.79 6.84
N VAL A 24 -0.41 18.93 6.43
CA VAL A 24 -1.17 19.97 5.69
C VAL A 24 -1.53 19.51 4.28
N ALA A 25 -0.72 18.63 3.66
CA ALA A 25 -1.07 18.01 2.39
C ALA A 25 -2.26 17.04 2.49
N ALA A 26 -2.49 16.44 3.65
CA ALA A 26 -3.64 15.56 3.89
C ALA A 26 -4.95 16.33 4.17
N LEU A 27 -4.85 17.59 4.65
CA LEU A 27 -6.01 18.44 4.95
C LEU A 27 -6.26 19.52 3.90
N GLY A 28 -5.29 19.81 3.05
CA GLY A 28 -5.40 20.83 2.00
C GLY A 28 -5.28 20.23 0.62
N GLY A 29 -6.36 19.75 0.04
CA GLY A 29 -6.62 19.38 -1.37
C GLY A 29 -5.50 19.12 -2.40
N GLY A 30 -4.26 19.51 -2.15
CA GLY A 30 -3.18 19.47 -3.15
C GLY A 30 -2.58 18.07 -3.40
N ALA A 31 -2.33 17.30 -2.35
CA ALA A 31 -1.76 15.94 -2.52
C ALA A 31 -2.84 14.94 -2.97
N ALA A 32 -4.09 15.13 -2.50
CA ALA A 32 -5.23 14.36 -2.98
C ALA A 32 -5.53 14.67 -4.45
N ALA A 33 -5.48 15.93 -4.87
CA ALA A 33 -5.68 16.34 -6.25
C ALA A 33 -4.60 15.79 -7.19
N ALA A 34 -3.32 15.73 -6.75
CA ALA A 34 -2.24 15.13 -7.53
C ALA A 34 -2.39 13.62 -7.67
N LYS A 35 -2.82 12.92 -6.60
CA LYS A 35 -3.09 11.47 -6.63
C LYS A 35 -4.25 11.14 -7.58
N VAL A 36 -5.33 11.92 -7.50
CA VAL A 36 -6.52 11.76 -8.36
C VAL A 36 -6.20 12.03 -9.84
N GLY A 37 -5.37 13.03 -10.14
CA GLY A 37 -5.04 13.38 -11.51
C GLY A 37 -4.11 12.41 -12.24
N THR A 38 -3.44 11.50 -11.52
CA THR A 38 -2.49 10.55 -12.10
C THR A 38 -2.97 9.10 -12.10
N ASP A 39 -3.94 8.75 -11.25
CA ASP A 39 -4.51 7.41 -11.18
C ASP A 39 -5.62 7.28 -12.24
N PRO A 40 -5.64 6.18 -13.03
CA PRO A 40 -6.64 5.98 -14.09
C PRO A 40 -8.06 5.73 -13.56
N ARG A 41 -8.22 5.44 -12.26
CA ARG A 41 -9.54 5.31 -11.62
C ARG A 41 -10.18 6.70 -11.43
N THR A 42 -11.50 6.75 -11.41
CA THR A 42 -12.21 7.98 -11.06
C THR A 42 -11.94 8.38 -9.60
N ALA A 43 -12.09 9.65 -9.27
CA ALA A 43 -11.99 10.11 -7.89
C ALA A 43 -12.95 9.36 -6.94
N GLY A 44 -14.19 9.11 -7.40
CA GLY A 44 -15.17 8.31 -6.67
C GLY A 44 -14.65 6.91 -6.37
N THR A 45 -14.17 6.19 -7.39
CA THR A 45 -13.65 4.83 -7.22
C THR A 45 -12.45 4.78 -6.27
N GLN A 46 -11.58 5.79 -6.28
CA GLN A 46 -10.44 5.84 -5.33
C GLN A 46 -10.92 6.01 -3.88
N VAL A 47 -11.92 6.87 -3.66
CA VAL A 47 -12.53 7.07 -2.33
C VAL A 47 -13.28 5.83 -1.89
N ASP A 48 -14.00 5.17 -2.80
CA ASP A 48 -14.71 3.92 -2.53
C ASP A 48 -13.72 2.81 -2.14
N ASP A 49 -12.61 2.67 -2.86
CA ASP A 49 -11.57 1.69 -2.55
C ASP A 49 -10.89 1.98 -1.19
N GLU A 50 -10.54 3.24 -0.88
CA GLU A 50 -9.96 3.61 0.42
C GLU A 50 -10.94 3.36 1.57
N THR A 51 -12.22 3.63 1.34
CA THR A 51 -13.30 3.34 2.31
C THR A 51 -13.45 1.83 2.50
N LEU A 52 -13.33 1.06 1.42
CA LEU A 52 -13.44 -0.39 1.46
C LEU A 52 -12.25 -1.03 2.21
N GLU A 53 -11.01 -0.55 1.99
CA GLU A 53 -9.82 -0.94 2.77
C GLU A 53 -10.11 -0.82 4.28
N PHE A 54 -10.57 0.36 4.71
CA PHE A 54 -10.91 0.62 6.11
C PHE A 54 -12.04 -0.29 6.65
N LYS A 55 -13.11 -0.51 5.86
CA LYS A 55 -14.22 -1.40 6.27
C LYS A 55 -13.73 -2.84 6.46
N VAL A 56 -12.88 -3.31 5.54
CA VAL A 56 -12.31 -4.68 5.59
C VAL A 56 -11.38 -4.82 6.79
N GLU A 57 -10.48 -3.88 7.03
CA GLU A 57 -9.59 -3.89 8.19
C GLU A 57 -10.38 -3.92 9.51
N ASN A 58 -11.40 -3.08 9.64
CA ASN A 58 -12.28 -3.09 10.80
C ASN A 58 -13.07 -4.41 10.94
N ALA A 59 -13.44 -5.04 9.84
CA ALA A 59 -14.17 -6.31 9.88
C ALA A 59 -13.29 -7.45 10.37
N VAL A 60 -12.06 -7.54 9.88
CA VAL A 60 -11.11 -8.60 10.30
C VAL A 60 -10.61 -8.38 11.73
N GLU A 61 -10.46 -7.14 12.18
CA GLU A 61 -10.07 -6.81 13.55
C GLU A 61 -11.15 -7.10 14.63
N LYS A 62 -12.37 -7.45 14.23
CA LYS A 62 -13.39 -7.93 15.17
C LYS A 62 -13.05 -9.30 15.75
N ASP A 63 -12.29 -10.11 15.02
CA ASP A 63 -11.76 -11.36 15.56
C ASP A 63 -10.63 -11.07 16.55
N ALA A 64 -10.77 -11.61 17.79
CA ALA A 64 -9.85 -11.33 18.87
C ALA A 64 -8.44 -11.88 18.61
N GLN A 65 -8.33 -13.01 17.90
CA GLN A 65 -7.03 -13.61 17.59
C GLN A 65 -6.32 -12.82 16.48
N ILE A 66 -7.05 -12.40 15.45
CA ILE A 66 -6.50 -11.50 14.42
C ILE A 66 -5.99 -10.21 15.06
N LYS A 67 -6.80 -9.57 15.89
CA LYS A 67 -6.46 -8.31 16.55
C LYS A 67 -5.19 -8.41 17.39
N ASN A 68 -5.04 -9.48 18.18
CA ASN A 68 -3.95 -9.62 19.13
C ASN A 68 -2.68 -10.19 18.47
N GLU A 69 -2.81 -11.19 17.62
CA GLU A 69 -1.70 -11.99 17.10
C GLU A 69 -1.40 -11.70 15.62
N GLY A 70 -2.39 -11.24 14.84
CA GLY A 70 -2.26 -10.92 13.43
C GLY A 70 -1.77 -9.50 13.16
N ARG A 71 -1.26 -9.28 11.97
CA ARG A 71 -1.05 -8.00 11.33
C ARG A 71 -1.58 -8.12 9.91
N ILE A 72 -2.71 -7.50 9.64
CA ILE A 72 -3.39 -7.57 8.33
C ILE A 72 -3.53 -6.16 7.79
N ASN A 73 -3.16 -6.00 6.52
CA ASN A 73 -3.45 -4.81 5.74
C ASN A 73 -4.37 -5.22 4.59
N ALA A 74 -5.42 -4.48 4.38
CA ALA A 74 -6.29 -4.61 3.22
C ALA A 74 -5.89 -3.57 2.16
N VAL A 75 -5.83 -3.99 0.91
CA VAL A 75 -5.56 -3.11 -0.23
C VAL A 75 -6.64 -3.34 -1.27
N SER A 76 -7.40 -2.31 -1.61
CA SER A 76 -8.47 -2.40 -2.62
C SER A 76 -8.06 -1.76 -3.95
N TYR A 77 -8.53 -2.37 -5.03
CA TYR A 77 -8.44 -1.82 -6.38
C TYR A 77 -9.69 -2.24 -7.19
N ASN A 78 -10.59 -1.30 -7.43
CA ASN A 78 -11.89 -1.52 -8.07
C ASN A 78 -12.73 -2.62 -7.37
N GLY A 79 -12.79 -2.59 -6.04
CA GLY A 79 -13.54 -3.55 -5.22
C GLY A 79 -12.88 -4.94 -5.10
N ARG A 80 -11.72 -5.15 -5.69
CA ARG A 80 -10.91 -6.36 -5.51
C ARG A 80 -9.95 -6.13 -4.34
N VAL A 81 -10.09 -6.92 -3.29
CA VAL A 81 -9.35 -6.76 -2.04
C VAL A 81 -8.23 -7.77 -1.95
N LEU A 82 -7.02 -7.28 -1.74
CA LEU A 82 -5.84 -8.04 -1.41
C LEU A 82 -5.62 -7.96 0.11
N LEU A 83 -5.54 -9.10 0.79
CA LEU A 83 -5.14 -9.21 2.17
C LEU A 83 -3.67 -9.60 2.24
N ILE A 84 -2.85 -8.79 2.86
CA ILE A 84 -1.42 -9.02 3.09
C ILE A 84 -1.08 -8.84 4.56
N GLY A 85 0.01 -9.45 4.99
CA GLY A 85 0.46 -9.39 6.37
C GLY A 85 0.73 -10.77 6.96
N GLN A 86 0.70 -10.88 8.29
CA GLN A 86 1.06 -12.09 9.02
C GLN A 86 -0.04 -12.50 9.97
N VAL A 87 -0.29 -13.81 10.02
CA VAL A 87 -1.26 -14.45 10.92
C VAL A 87 -0.64 -15.69 11.57
N PRO A 88 -1.10 -16.07 12.77
CA PRO A 88 -0.43 -17.15 13.55
C PRO A 88 -0.62 -18.54 12.95
N ASN A 89 -1.71 -18.80 12.22
CA ASN A 89 -2.02 -20.12 11.66
C ASN A 89 -2.99 -20.03 10.48
N SER A 90 -3.24 -21.16 9.81
CA SER A 90 -4.12 -21.24 8.64
C SER A 90 -5.59 -20.97 8.97
N GLY A 91 -6.08 -21.38 10.14
CA GLY A 91 -7.45 -21.11 10.54
C GLY A 91 -7.74 -19.62 10.65
N VAL A 92 -6.79 -18.85 11.21
CA VAL A 92 -6.90 -17.38 11.27
C VAL A 92 -6.79 -16.75 9.87
N LYS A 93 -5.96 -17.32 8.98
CA LYS A 93 -5.88 -16.89 7.59
C LYS A 93 -7.22 -17.04 6.86
N ASP A 94 -7.88 -18.19 7.06
CA ASP A 94 -9.19 -18.47 6.44
C ASP A 94 -10.28 -17.58 7.05
N THR A 95 -10.30 -17.44 8.37
CA THR A 95 -11.23 -16.53 9.08
C THR A 95 -11.12 -15.09 8.57
N ALA A 96 -9.89 -14.58 8.35
CA ALA A 96 -9.68 -13.25 7.80
C ALA A 96 -10.29 -13.09 6.41
N ALA A 97 -10.14 -14.10 5.53
CA ALA A 97 -10.75 -14.08 4.21
C ALA A 97 -12.28 -14.08 4.25
N ASP A 98 -12.87 -14.90 5.13
CA ASP A 98 -14.32 -15.01 5.27
C ASP A 98 -14.91 -13.69 5.82
N LEU A 99 -14.28 -13.10 6.83
CA LEU A 99 -14.69 -11.79 7.36
C LEU A 99 -14.59 -10.69 6.31
N ALA A 100 -13.50 -10.65 5.55
CA ALA A 100 -13.31 -9.68 4.48
C ALA A 100 -14.35 -9.84 3.37
N LYS A 101 -14.66 -11.08 2.97
CA LYS A 101 -15.65 -11.38 1.93
C LYS A 101 -17.07 -10.94 2.31
N GLY A 102 -17.39 -10.91 3.60
CA GLY A 102 -18.68 -10.45 4.12
C GLY A 102 -18.86 -8.93 4.08
N VAL A 103 -17.84 -8.16 3.71
CA VAL A 103 -17.92 -6.69 3.67
C VAL A 103 -18.58 -6.23 2.37
N GLU A 104 -19.59 -5.38 2.49
CA GLU A 104 -20.29 -4.79 1.34
C GLU A 104 -19.32 -3.96 0.47
N GLY A 105 -19.30 -4.24 -0.81
CA GLY A 105 -18.43 -3.61 -1.81
C GLY A 105 -17.22 -4.48 -2.19
N VAL A 106 -16.98 -5.59 -1.50
CA VAL A 106 -15.96 -6.57 -1.87
C VAL A 106 -16.46 -7.43 -3.03
N ASN A 107 -15.77 -7.39 -4.15
CA ASN A 107 -16.05 -8.22 -5.32
C ASN A 107 -15.25 -9.51 -5.34
N ASP A 108 -13.93 -9.40 -5.06
CA ASP A 108 -12.98 -10.52 -5.03
C ASP A 108 -12.01 -10.37 -3.86
N ILE A 109 -11.56 -11.51 -3.30
CA ILE A 109 -10.52 -11.57 -2.26
C ILE A 109 -9.30 -12.33 -2.78
N TYR A 110 -8.14 -11.69 -2.64
CA TYR A 110 -6.81 -12.27 -2.82
C TYR A 110 -6.16 -12.40 -1.45
N ASN A 111 -6.18 -13.61 -0.88
CA ASN A 111 -5.65 -13.87 0.46
C ASN A 111 -4.18 -14.30 0.39
N GLU A 112 -3.30 -13.32 0.39
CA GLU A 112 -1.84 -13.48 0.40
C GLU A 112 -1.23 -13.32 1.82
N LEU A 113 -2.05 -13.54 2.86
CA LEU A 113 -1.56 -13.57 4.23
C LEU A 113 -0.54 -14.70 4.42
N THR A 114 0.56 -14.41 5.09
CA THR A 114 1.59 -15.39 5.43
C THR A 114 1.42 -15.88 6.87
N ILE A 115 1.69 -17.18 7.09
CA ILE A 115 1.68 -17.75 8.44
C ILE A 115 3.04 -17.49 9.08
N GLY A 116 3.03 -16.78 10.21
CA GLY A 116 4.26 -16.46 10.92
C GLY A 116 4.12 -15.25 11.85
N PRO A 117 5.19 -14.89 12.54
CA PRO A 117 5.20 -13.72 13.43
C PRO A 117 5.08 -12.41 12.64
N LYS A 118 4.54 -11.39 13.29
CA LYS A 118 4.48 -10.02 12.74
C LYS A 118 5.89 -9.55 12.34
N ILE A 119 6.01 -8.93 11.18
CA ILE A 119 7.28 -8.36 10.73
C ILE A 119 7.72 -7.17 11.60
N SER A 120 9.03 -6.96 11.67
CA SER A 120 9.60 -5.85 12.41
C SER A 120 9.40 -4.50 11.70
N PHE A 121 9.49 -3.41 12.46
CA PHE A 121 9.49 -2.06 11.88
C PHE A 121 10.62 -1.86 10.84
N ALA A 122 11.78 -2.48 11.06
CA ALA A 122 12.88 -2.44 10.10
C ALA A 122 12.50 -3.11 8.76
N GLN A 123 11.72 -4.21 8.81
CA GLN A 123 11.22 -4.85 7.59
C GLN A 123 10.16 -3.97 6.89
N ILE A 124 9.24 -3.36 7.64
CA ILE A 124 8.26 -2.41 7.10
C ILE A 124 8.96 -1.25 6.36
N SER A 125 10.04 -0.73 6.95
CA SER A 125 10.84 0.35 6.33
C SER A 125 11.53 -0.12 5.04
N LYS A 126 12.03 -1.35 5.00
CA LYS A 126 12.60 -1.95 3.78
C LYS A 126 11.52 -2.11 2.69
N ASP A 127 10.34 -2.57 3.05
CA ASP A 127 9.23 -2.75 2.11
C ASP A 127 8.77 -1.41 1.52
N SER A 128 8.72 -0.35 2.33
CA SER A 128 8.46 1.02 1.87
C SER A 128 9.51 1.50 0.87
N TRP A 129 10.79 1.19 1.13
CA TRP A 129 11.89 1.52 0.22
C TRP A 129 11.78 0.72 -1.09
N ILE A 130 11.50 -0.59 -1.02
CA ILE A 130 11.26 -1.45 -2.21
C ILE A 130 10.12 -0.87 -3.06
N THR A 131 8.98 -0.55 -2.45
CA THR A 131 7.84 0.07 -3.15
C THR A 131 8.25 1.34 -3.89
N THR A 132 9.03 2.21 -3.24
CA THR A 132 9.53 3.45 -3.83
C THR A 132 10.46 3.18 -5.02
N GLN A 133 11.38 2.22 -4.88
CA GLN A 133 12.30 1.84 -5.97
C GLN A 133 11.55 1.27 -7.18
N VAL A 134 10.60 0.35 -6.95
CA VAL A 134 9.78 -0.23 -8.02
C VAL A 134 9.03 0.88 -8.76
N LYS A 135 8.32 1.76 -8.05
CA LYS A 135 7.59 2.89 -8.66
C LYS A 135 8.50 3.82 -9.44
N SER A 136 9.66 4.18 -8.88
CA SER A 136 10.64 5.06 -9.55
C SER A 136 11.18 4.44 -10.84
N LYS A 137 11.44 3.13 -10.85
CA LYS A 137 11.88 2.42 -12.06
C LYS A 137 10.78 2.33 -13.11
N MET A 138 9.53 2.08 -12.71
CA MET A 138 8.39 2.08 -13.63
C MET A 138 8.15 3.44 -14.28
N LEU A 139 8.38 4.55 -13.55
CA LEU A 139 8.21 5.91 -14.09
C LEU A 139 9.14 6.24 -15.26
N VAL A 140 10.33 5.63 -15.30
CA VAL A 140 11.33 5.86 -16.35
C VAL A 140 11.36 4.76 -17.40
N ASP A 141 10.59 3.69 -17.23
CA ASP A 141 10.50 2.56 -18.18
C ASP A 141 9.28 2.76 -19.09
N GLY A 142 9.52 3.02 -20.36
CA GLY A 142 8.45 3.28 -21.33
C GLY A 142 7.52 2.10 -21.65
N ARG A 143 7.80 0.90 -21.12
CA ARG A 143 6.95 -0.30 -21.32
C ARG A 143 5.75 -0.33 -20.38
N VAL A 144 5.79 0.46 -19.27
CA VAL A 144 4.76 0.49 -18.23
C VAL A 144 4.31 1.91 -18.01
N LYS A 145 3.00 2.13 -18.02
CA LYS A 145 2.44 3.37 -17.51
C LYS A 145 2.30 3.25 -15.99
N ALA A 146 3.27 3.83 -15.27
CA ALA A 146 3.42 3.67 -13.82
C ALA A 146 2.18 4.07 -13.02
N THR A 147 1.34 4.96 -13.55
CA THR A 147 0.08 5.40 -12.95
C THR A 147 -1.01 4.32 -12.95
N ASP A 148 -0.91 3.36 -13.87
CA ASP A 148 -1.90 2.29 -14.02
C ASP A 148 -1.60 1.09 -13.09
N VAL A 149 -0.46 1.16 -12.35
CA VAL A 149 0.00 0.09 -11.47
C VAL A 149 0.11 0.57 -10.01
N LYS A 150 -0.73 0.01 -9.15
CA LYS A 150 -0.60 0.14 -7.68
C LYS A 150 0.43 -0.88 -7.22
N VAL A 151 1.48 -0.41 -6.55
CA VAL A 151 2.59 -1.23 -6.05
C VAL A 151 2.57 -1.22 -4.54
N ILE A 152 2.56 -2.40 -3.93
CA ILE A 152 2.65 -2.61 -2.48
C ILE A 152 3.75 -3.64 -2.22
N SER A 153 4.51 -3.46 -1.15
CA SER A 153 5.50 -4.44 -0.71
C SER A 153 5.21 -4.86 0.72
N GLU A 154 5.29 -6.16 0.98
CA GLU A 154 5.10 -6.76 2.29
C GLU A 154 6.08 -7.91 2.46
N ASN A 155 6.94 -7.85 3.49
CA ASN A 155 7.97 -8.86 3.79
C ASN A 155 8.90 -9.21 2.62
N GLY A 156 9.18 -8.24 1.74
CA GLY A 156 9.98 -8.42 0.53
C GLY A 156 9.21 -9.03 -0.65
N GLU A 157 7.94 -9.32 -0.51
CA GLU A 157 7.06 -9.68 -1.62
C GLU A 157 6.43 -8.42 -2.19
N VAL A 158 6.42 -8.30 -3.52
CA VAL A 158 5.85 -7.15 -4.23
C VAL A 158 4.56 -7.56 -4.90
N PHE A 159 3.49 -6.86 -4.58
CA PHE A 159 2.15 -7.04 -5.13
C PHE A 159 1.87 -5.92 -6.13
N LEU A 160 1.48 -6.31 -7.34
CA LEU A 160 1.19 -5.41 -8.43
C LEU A 160 -0.30 -5.51 -8.78
N LEU A 161 -1.05 -4.42 -8.52
CA LEU A 161 -2.48 -4.32 -8.82
C LEU A 161 -2.69 -3.28 -9.91
N GLY A 162 -3.77 -3.40 -10.66
CA GLY A 162 -4.08 -2.45 -11.73
C GLY A 162 -4.97 -3.07 -12.80
N THR A 163 -5.31 -2.26 -13.80
CA THR A 163 -5.99 -2.73 -15.01
C THR A 163 -5.04 -2.47 -16.19
N VAL A 164 -4.40 -3.50 -16.69
CA VAL A 164 -3.28 -3.41 -17.64
C VAL A 164 -3.35 -4.49 -18.72
N THR A 165 -2.61 -4.32 -19.81
CA THR A 165 -2.41 -5.39 -20.80
C THR A 165 -1.43 -6.44 -20.27
N TYR A 166 -1.43 -7.64 -20.86
CA TYR A 166 -0.46 -8.69 -20.52
C TYR A 166 0.99 -8.21 -20.66
N ALA A 167 1.31 -7.47 -21.72
CA ALA A 167 2.65 -6.93 -21.96
C ALA A 167 3.09 -5.95 -20.86
N GLN A 168 2.18 -5.07 -20.41
CA GLN A 168 2.45 -4.15 -19.30
C GLN A 168 2.62 -4.88 -17.98
N ALA A 169 1.79 -5.91 -17.71
CA ALA A 169 1.90 -6.74 -16.52
C ALA A 169 3.26 -7.46 -16.43
N ASP A 170 3.72 -8.03 -17.55
CA ASP A 170 5.01 -8.72 -17.61
C ASP A 170 6.17 -7.74 -17.47
N ALA A 171 6.10 -6.57 -18.10
CA ALA A 171 7.10 -5.53 -17.94
C ALA A 171 7.15 -4.99 -16.51
N ALA A 172 5.99 -4.77 -15.85
CA ALA A 172 5.93 -4.36 -14.47
C ALA A 172 6.55 -5.40 -13.52
N ALA A 173 6.26 -6.68 -13.75
CA ALA A 173 6.84 -7.77 -12.98
C ALA A 173 8.36 -7.90 -13.21
N ASP A 174 8.83 -7.75 -14.46
CA ASP A 174 10.25 -7.74 -14.81
C ASP A 174 10.99 -6.61 -14.07
N ILE A 175 10.44 -5.40 -14.07
CA ILE A 175 11.02 -4.25 -13.36
C ILE A 175 11.09 -4.53 -11.86
N ALA A 176 9.99 -4.99 -11.25
CA ALA A 176 9.91 -5.24 -9.82
C ALA A 176 10.89 -6.33 -9.37
N SER A 177 11.02 -7.41 -10.15
CA SER A 177 11.89 -8.54 -9.81
C SER A 177 13.39 -8.19 -9.74
N LYS A 178 13.80 -7.11 -10.40
CA LYS A 178 15.20 -6.65 -10.44
C LYS A 178 15.58 -5.72 -9.29
N ILE A 179 14.62 -5.36 -8.43
CA ILE A 179 14.87 -4.48 -7.28
C ILE A 179 15.49 -5.27 -6.13
N SER A 180 16.58 -4.77 -5.59
CA SER A 180 17.25 -5.41 -4.45
C SER A 180 16.32 -5.53 -3.26
N GLY A 181 16.28 -6.72 -2.66
CA GLY A 181 15.42 -7.04 -1.52
C GLY A 181 14.05 -7.64 -1.91
N VAL A 182 13.69 -7.65 -3.18
CA VAL A 182 12.49 -8.34 -3.67
C VAL A 182 12.74 -9.85 -3.68
N LYS A 183 11.88 -10.59 -2.98
CA LYS A 183 11.91 -12.06 -2.88
C LYS A 183 10.96 -12.70 -3.88
N LYS A 184 9.82 -12.06 -4.13
CA LYS A 184 8.74 -12.58 -4.98
C LYS A 184 7.93 -11.41 -5.55
N VAL A 185 7.40 -11.58 -6.76
CA VAL A 185 6.46 -10.63 -7.38
C VAL A 185 5.14 -11.35 -7.65
N ILE A 186 4.05 -10.79 -7.16
CA ILE A 186 2.70 -11.32 -7.31
C ILE A 186 1.87 -10.37 -8.15
N LYS A 187 1.35 -10.88 -9.27
CA LYS A 187 0.48 -10.13 -10.19
C LYS A 187 -0.98 -10.29 -9.78
N VAL A 188 -1.61 -9.22 -9.32
CA VAL A 188 -3.03 -9.15 -8.93
C VAL A 188 -3.76 -8.22 -9.92
N PHE A 189 -3.42 -8.31 -11.19
CA PHE A 189 -3.95 -7.46 -12.24
C PHE A 189 -5.33 -7.91 -12.73
N LYS A 190 -6.13 -6.94 -13.18
CA LYS A 190 -7.19 -7.16 -14.16
C LYS A 190 -6.61 -6.92 -15.54
N TYR A 191 -6.78 -7.87 -16.45
CA TYR A 191 -6.22 -7.76 -17.79
C TYR A 191 -7.20 -7.09 -18.75
N LEU A 192 -6.65 -6.19 -19.56
CA LEU A 192 -7.32 -5.64 -20.74
C LEU A 192 -7.11 -6.63 -21.90
N ASN A 193 -8.21 -6.90 -22.61
CA ASN A 193 -8.18 -7.72 -23.82
C ASN A 193 -7.58 -6.94 -24.99
#